data_e4912809a50a880778855a00585ab770
#
_entry.id   e4912809a50a880778855a00585ab770
#
_cell.length_a   1.000
_cell.length_b   1.000
_cell.length_c   1.000
_cell.angle_alpha   90.00
_cell.angle_beta   90.00
_cell.angle_gamma   90.00
#
_symmetry.space_group_name_H-M   'P 1'
#
loop_
_entity.id
_entity.type
_entity.pdbx_description
1 polymer ?
#
loop_
_entity_poly.entity_id
_entity_poly.type
_entity_poly.pdbx_seq_one_letter_code
_entity_poly.pdbx_strand_id
1 'polypeptide(L)'
;MKNRSELREIAMKVLYQIEILEDAKQEIDKTSLIKEQLEIENDFVNELIDGVLNNKKAIKKLANDHLSGWTIDRLSKVDKSILEIGIYELMYTKTPSVVSINEAIELSKKYSDEKVTKMINACLDKIYHENEGTIDEQ
;
A
#
# COMPACT_ATOMS: atom_id res chain seq x y z
N MET A 1 15.44 -8.12 14.98
CA MET A 1 14.73 -6.86 14.67
C MET A 1 14.33 -6.84 13.20
N LYS A 2 13.08 -6.49 12.91
CA LYS A 2 12.58 -6.46 11.54
C LYS A 2 12.99 -5.15 10.83
N ASN A 3 13.39 -5.26 9.57
CA ASN A 3 13.69 -4.10 8.75
C ASN A 3 12.38 -3.51 8.16
N ARG A 4 12.48 -2.36 7.51
CA ARG A 4 11.30 -1.69 6.96
C ARG A 4 10.59 -2.47 5.85
N SER A 5 11.33 -3.22 5.06
CA SER A 5 10.73 -4.09 4.03
C SER A 5 9.84 -5.15 4.67
N GLU A 6 10.31 -5.78 5.74
CA GLU A 6 9.54 -6.77 6.49
C GLU A 6 8.32 -6.13 7.16
N LEU A 7 8.48 -4.91 7.68
CA LEU A 7 7.39 -4.17 8.32
C LEU A 7 6.31 -3.77 7.30
N ARG A 8 6.70 -3.41 6.08
CA ARG A 8 5.74 -3.13 5.01
C ARG A 8 4.94 -4.36 4.65
N GLU A 9 5.60 -5.51 4.62
CA GLU A 9 4.91 -6.78 4.35
C GLU A 9 3.88 -7.09 5.42
N ILE A 10 4.20 -6.83 6.69
CA ILE A 10 3.27 -7.00 7.80
C ILE A 10 2.07 -6.08 7.65
N ALA A 11 2.30 -4.80 7.34
CA ALA A 11 1.22 -3.84 7.12
C ALA A 11 0.30 -4.29 5.98
N MET A 12 0.88 -4.80 4.90
CA MET A 12 0.13 -5.33 3.77
C MET A 12 -0.77 -6.50 4.19
N LYS A 13 -0.23 -7.42 4.98
CA LYS A 13 -1.00 -8.58 5.46
C LYS A 13 -2.18 -8.16 6.33
N VAL A 14 -1.97 -7.18 7.20
CA VAL A 14 -3.04 -6.66 8.06
C VAL A 14 -4.12 -5.98 7.22
N LEU A 15 -3.74 -5.12 6.27
CA LEU A 15 -4.69 -4.45 5.38
C LEU A 15 -5.49 -5.46 4.54
N TYR A 16 -4.83 -6.49 4.06
CA TYR A 16 -5.47 -7.58 3.33
C TYR A 16 -6.53 -8.27 4.20
N GLN A 17 -6.20 -8.59 5.44
CA GLN A 17 -7.14 -9.21 6.38
C GLN A 17 -8.31 -8.29 6.69
N ILE A 18 -8.06 -7.01 6.89
CA ILE A 18 -9.11 -6.02 7.14
C ILE A 18 -10.12 -6.01 5.99
N GLU A 19 -9.63 -6.00 4.75
CA GLU A 19 -10.51 -5.97 3.59
C GLU A 19 -11.35 -7.24 3.47
N ILE A 20 -10.76 -8.39 3.74
CA ILE A 20 -11.51 -9.66 3.76
C ILE A 20 -12.65 -9.59 4.78
N LEU A 21 -12.35 -9.10 5.99
CA LEU A 21 -13.35 -9.01 7.06
C LEU A 21 -14.44 -7.99 6.71
N GLU A 22 -14.07 -6.85 6.12
CA GLU A 22 -15.05 -5.85 5.66
C GLU A 22 -16.02 -6.46 4.64
N ASP A 23 -15.49 -7.16 3.62
CA ASP A 23 -16.31 -7.77 2.59
C ASP A 23 -17.23 -8.85 3.14
N ALA A 24 -16.77 -9.57 4.17
CA ALA A 24 -17.55 -10.60 4.85
C ALA A 24 -18.50 -10.02 5.90
N LYS A 25 -18.50 -8.70 6.07
CA LYS A 25 -19.32 -7.99 7.09
C LYS A 25 -19.05 -8.50 8.49
N GLN A 26 -17.79 -8.86 8.76
CA GLN A 26 -17.35 -9.31 10.07
C GLN A 26 -16.79 -8.13 10.87
N GLU A 27 -16.80 -8.30 12.20
CA GLU A 27 -16.22 -7.31 13.10
C GLU A 27 -14.71 -7.26 12.92
N ILE A 28 -14.14 -6.05 12.95
CA ILE A 28 -12.71 -5.83 12.77
C ILE A 28 -12.09 -5.30 14.04
N ASP A 29 -11.13 -6.06 14.59
CA ASP A 29 -10.29 -5.61 15.69
C ASP A 29 -8.87 -5.43 15.15
N LYS A 30 -8.57 -4.22 14.70
CA LYS A 30 -7.28 -3.87 14.11
C LYS A 30 -6.10 -4.22 15.03
N THR A 31 -6.25 -3.93 16.32
CA THR A 31 -5.19 -4.20 17.30
C THR A 31 -4.85 -5.68 17.37
N SER A 32 -5.87 -6.54 17.39
CA SER A 32 -5.66 -7.98 17.39
C SER A 32 -4.98 -8.48 16.13
N LEU A 33 -5.38 -7.96 14.97
CA LEU A 33 -4.78 -8.34 13.70
C LEU A 33 -3.29 -7.97 13.66
N ILE A 34 -2.95 -6.80 14.16
CA ILE A 34 -1.55 -6.37 14.22
C ILE A 34 -0.75 -7.27 15.17
N LYS A 35 -1.31 -7.59 16.35
CA LYS A 35 -0.65 -8.43 17.34
C LYS A 35 -0.38 -9.85 16.85
N GLU A 36 -1.23 -10.38 15.98
CA GLU A 36 -0.99 -11.68 15.37
C GLU A 36 0.26 -11.69 14.49
N GLN A 37 0.64 -10.55 13.93
CA GLN A 37 1.80 -10.41 13.05
C GLN A 37 3.05 -9.90 13.78
N LEU A 38 2.86 -9.10 14.84
CA LEU A 38 3.95 -8.45 15.59
C LEU A 38 3.70 -8.55 17.10
N GLU A 39 4.66 -9.11 17.84
CA GLU A 39 4.59 -9.15 19.29
C GLU A 39 4.75 -7.78 19.92
N ILE A 40 5.64 -6.97 19.38
CA ILE A 40 5.97 -5.64 19.89
C ILE A 40 5.38 -4.59 18.95
N GLU A 41 4.64 -3.66 19.52
CA GLU A 41 4.06 -2.56 18.78
C GLU A 41 5.13 -1.78 18.01
N ASN A 42 4.81 -1.38 16.77
CA ASN A 42 5.74 -0.69 15.89
C ASN A 42 5.05 0.51 15.25
N ASP A 43 5.62 1.71 15.46
CA ASP A 43 5.05 2.95 14.97
C ASP A 43 4.97 3.02 13.45
N PHE A 44 5.96 2.47 12.75
CA PHE A 44 5.97 2.48 11.28
C PHE A 44 4.82 1.62 10.72
N VAL A 45 4.59 0.44 11.28
CA VAL A 45 3.48 -0.43 10.87
C VAL A 45 2.14 0.27 11.15
N ASN A 46 1.99 0.85 12.33
CA ASN A 46 0.78 1.57 12.71
C ASN A 46 0.51 2.74 11.77
N GLU A 47 1.54 3.51 11.43
CA GLU A 47 1.43 4.63 10.50
C GLU A 47 0.94 4.17 9.12
N LEU A 48 1.53 3.11 8.58
CA LEU A 48 1.12 2.60 7.26
C LEU A 48 -0.34 2.16 7.24
N ILE A 49 -0.73 1.39 8.25
CA ILE A 49 -2.10 0.87 8.33
C ILE A 49 -3.10 2.02 8.51
N ASP A 50 -2.87 2.88 9.50
CA ASP A 50 -3.76 3.99 9.78
C ASP A 50 -3.78 5.00 8.65
N GLY A 51 -2.63 5.27 8.04
CA GLY A 51 -2.52 6.18 6.91
C GLY A 51 -3.33 5.72 5.70
N VAL A 52 -3.23 4.45 5.36
CA VAL A 52 -4.02 3.89 4.26
C VAL A 52 -5.52 3.96 4.59
N LEU A 53 -5.90 3.51 5.78
CA LEU A 53 -7.32 3.50 6.17
C LEU A 53 -7.92 4.90 6.22
N ASN A 54 -7.17 5.88 6.72
CA ASN A 54 -7.64 7.25 6.84
C ASN A 54 -7.69 8.01 5.50
N ASN A 55 -6.98 7.52 4.49
CA ASN A 55 -6.91 8.16 3.17
C ASN A 55 -7.45 7.27 2.05
N LYS A 56 -8.31 6.34 2.39
CA LYS A 56 -8.78 5.30 1.46
C LYS A 56 -9.39 5.86 0.18
N LYS A 57 -10.26 6.85 0.28
CA LYS A 57 -10.93 7.45 -0.88
C LYS A 57 -9.96 8.15 -1.81
N ALA A 58 -9.04 8.94 -1.24
CA ALA A 58 -8.04 9.67 -2.01
C ALA A 58 -7.07 8.71 -2.70
N ILE A 59 -6.64 7.68 -1.98
CA ILE A 59 -5.75 6.65 -2.54
C ILE A 59 -6.42 5.91 -3.70
N LYS A 60 -7.69 5.52 -3.51
CA LYS A 60 -8.46 4.85 -4.55
C LYS A 60 -8.58 5.72 -5.81
N LYS A 61 -8.86 7.01 -5.63
CA LYS A 61 -8.97 7.94 -6.75
C LYS A 61 -7.65 8.05 -7.51
N LEU A 62 -6.53 8.21 -6.78
CA LEU A 62 -5.21 8.27 -7.39
C LEU A 62 -4.91 7.00 -8.17
N ALA A 63 -5.17 5.84 -7.59
CA ALA A 63 -4.95 4.56 -8.26
C ALA A 63 -5.76 4.48 -9.55
N ASN A 64 -7.06 4.75 -9.47
CA ASN A 64 -7.96 4.61 -10.61
C ASN A 64 -7.65 5.61 -11.73
N ASP A 65 -7.19 6.82 -11.37
CA ASP A 65 -6.81 7.83 -12.37
C ASP A 65 -5.53 7.45 -13.12
N HIS A 66 -4.73 6.55 -12.57
CA HIS A 66 -3.42 6.20 -13.13
C HIS A 66 -3.27 4.72 -13.55
N LEU A 67 -4.28 3.88 -13.27
CA LEU A 67 -4.30 2.51 -13.77
C LEU A 67 -4.93 2.49 -15.16
N SER A 68 -4.12 2.18 -16.18
CA SER A 68 -4.60 2.15 -17.57
C SER A 68 -5.52 0.98 -17.82
N GLY A 69 -6.81 1.27 -18.09
CA GLY A 69 -7.80 0.25 -18.43
C GLY A 69 -8.16 -0.68 -17.28
N TRP A 70 -7.87 -0.28 -16.04
CA TRP A 70 -8.08 -1.10 -14.86
C TRP A 70 -8.47 -0.25 -13.67
N THR A 71 -9.12 -0.86 -12.68
CA THR A 71 -9.43 -0.18 -11.41
C THR A 71 -8.85 -0.96 -10.25
N ILE A 72 -8.58 -0.27 -9.14
CA ILE A 72 -7.97 -0.92 -7.98
C ILE A 72 -8.86 -2.02 -7.40
N ASP A 73 -10.19 -1.87 -7.48
CA ASP A 73 -11.13 -2.86 -6.97
C ASP A 73 -11.16 -4.15 -7.80
N ARG A 74 -10.59 -4.13 -9.01
CA ARG A 74 -10.47 -5.33 -9.85
C ARG A 74 -9.17 -6.10 -9.59
N LEU A 75 -8.26 -5.54 -8.81
CA LEU A 75 -7.05 -6.23 -8.39
C LEU A 75 -7.40 -7.21 -7.27
N SER A 76 -6.55 -8.23 -7.07
CA SER A 76 -6.68 -9.08 -5.88
C SER A 76 -6.52 -8.22 -4.63
N LYS A 77 -7.03 -8.68 -3.50
CA LYS A 77 -6.92 -7.92 -2.25
C LYS A 77 -5.47 -7.71 -1.81
N VAL A 78 -4.60 -8.68 -2.09
CA VAL A 78 -3.16 -8.54 -1.81
C VAL A 78 -2.57 -7.44 -2.69
N ASP A 79 -2.81 -7.48 -3.99
CA ASP A 79 -2.28 -6.49 -4.94
C ASP A 79 -2.80 -5.09 -4.63
N LYS A 80 -4.08 -5.00 -4.27
CA LYS A 80 -4.70 -3.74 -3.85
C LYS A 80 -3.99 -3.17 -2.62
N SER A 81 -3.72 -4.01 -1.61
CA SER A 81 -3.03 -3.57 -0.39
C SER A 81 -1.60 -3.09 -0.69
N ILE A 82 -0.90 -3.77 -1.58
CA ILE A 82 0.45 -3.36 -1.99
C ILE A 82 0.41 -1.98 -2.65
N LEU A 83 -0.51 -1.79 -3.58
CA LEU A 83 -0.65 -0.51 -4.28
C LEU A 83 -1.05 0.61 -3.33
N GLU A 84 -1.96 0.33 -2.40
CA GLU A 84 -2.39 1.31 -1.39
C GLU A 84 -1.22 1.79 -0.53
N ILE A 85 -0.38 0.86 -0.06
CA ILE A 85 0.82 1.22 0.72
C ILE A 85 1.78 2.05 -0.12
N GLY A 86 2.00 1.64 -1.37
CA GLY A 86 2.89 2.37 -2.29
C GLY A 86 2.43 3.80 -2.49
N ILE A 87 1.16 4.01 -2.75
CA ILE A 87 0.58 5.35 -2.94
C ILE A 87 0.67 6.15 -1.64
N TYR A 88 0.34 5.53 -0.50
CA TYR A 88 0.41 6.23 0.78
C TYR A 88 1.83 6.73 1.05
N GLU A 89 2.84 5.88 0.93
CA GLU A 89 4.22 6.30 1.16
C GLU A 89 4.67 7.36 0.16
N LEU A 90 4.28 7.22 -1.11
CA LEU A 90 4.67 8.15 -2.16
C LEU A 90 4.10 9.56 -1.92
N MET A 91 2.87 9.66 -1.47
CA MET A 91 2.14 10.92 -1.39
C MET A 91 2.08 11.55 -0.01
N TYR A 92 2.19 10.76 1.06
CA TYR A 92 1.91 11.24 2.42
C TYR A 92 3.09 11.13 3.38
N THR A 93 4.23 10.59 2.95
CA THR A 93 5.38 10.41 3.85
C THR A 93 6.63 11.02 3.24
N LYS A 94 7.70 11.06 4.05
CA LYS A 94 9.01 11.53 3.61
C LYS A 94 9.88 10.43 3.02
N THR A 95 9.34 9.22 2.88
CA THR A 95 10.07 8.14 2.22
C THR A 95 10.44 8.58 0.80
N PRO A 96 11.69 8.46 0.39
CA PRO A 96 12.08 8.81 -0.98
C PRO A 96 11.23 8.04 -1.99
N SER A 97 10.79 8.73 -3.04
CA SER A 97 9.88 8.14 -4.04
C SER A 97 10.43 6.87 -4.66
N VAL A 98 11.73 6.83 -4.96
CA VAL A 98 12.35 5.63 -5.53
C VAL A 98 12.27 4.44 -4.58
N VAL A 99 12.36 4.69 -3.27
CA VAL A 99 12.25 3.63 -2.26
C VAL A 99 10.81 3.13 -2.19
N SER A 100 9.83 4.04 -2.15
CA SER A 100 8.40 3.66 -2.10
C SER A 100 8.02 2.79 -3.28
N ILE A 101 8.43 3.17 -4.48
CA ILE A 101 8.13 2.44 -5.71
C ILE A 101 8.82 1.08 -5.70
N ASN A 102 10.12 1.05 -5.41
CA ASN A 102 10.88 -0.20 -5.41
C ASN A 102 10.36 -1.21 -4.37
N GLU A 103 9.97 -0.73 -3.20
CA GLU A 103 9.43 -1.62 -2.16
C GLU A 103 8.09 -2.22 -2.56
N ALA A 104 7.23 -1.44 -3.21
CA ALA A 104 5.97 -1.96 -3.74
C ALA A 104 6.22 -3.02 -4.82
N ILE A 105 7.19 -2.78 -5.70
CA ILE A 105 7.56 -3.73 -6.74
C ILE A 105 8.08 -5.03 -6.14
N GLU A 106 8.94 -4.96 -5.12
CA GLU A 106 9.48 -6.15 -4.47
C GLU A 106 8.39 -6.98 -3.79
N LEU A 107 7.43 -6.33 -3.12
CA LEU A 107 6.28 -7.03 -2.55
C LEU A 107 5.43 -7.68 -3.64
N SER A 108 5.20 -6.95 -4.74
CA SER A 108 4.43 -7.49 -5.86
C SER A 108 5.10 -8.71 -6.49
N LYS A 109 6.42 -8.68 -6.65
CA LYS A 109 7.16 -9.83 -7.18
C LYS A 109 6.99 -11.07 -6.30
N LYS A 110 6.88 -10.86 -4.99
CA LYS A 110 6.73 -11.95 -4.02
C LYS A 110 5.33 -12.57 -4.03
N TYR A 111 4.30 -11.77 -4.24
CA TYR A 111 2.91 -12.17 -4.06
C TYR A 111 2.05 -12.17 -5.32
N SER A 112 2.56 -11.66 -6.43
CA SER A 112 1.77 -11.45 -7.63
C SER A 112 2.50 -11.92 -8.88
N ASP A 113 1.87 -11.74 -10.04
CA ASP A 113 2.49 -12.09 -11.32
C ASP A 113 3.17 -10.88 -11.97
N GLU A 114 3.94 -11.16 -13.01
CA GLU A 114 4.71 -10.13 -13.72
C GLU A 114 3.81 -9.04 -14.33
N LYS A 115 2.64 -9.42 -14.85
CA LYS A 115 1.71 -8.47 -15.46
C LYS A 115 1.22 -7.44 -14.44
N VAL A 116 0.81 -7.90 -13.26
CA VAL A 116 0.33 -7.00 -12.20
C VAL A 116 1.47 -6.17 -11.64
N THR A 117 2.66 -6.75 -11.50
CA THR A 117 3.84 -6.00 -11.05
C THR A 117 4.13 -4.83 -11.99
N LYS A 118 4.04 -5.05 -13.30
CA LYS A 118 4.23 -3.98 -14.29
C LYS A 118 3.14 -2.91 -14.18
N MET A 119 1.89 -3.32 -13.90
CA MET A 119 0.79 -2.38 -13.71
C MET A 119 1.01 -1.50 -12.48
N ILE A 120 1.42 -2.10 -11.36
CA ILE A 120 1.70 -1.37 -10.13
C ILE A 120 2.84 -0.39 -10.34
N ASN A 121 3.93 -0.84 -10.98
CA ASN A 121 5.07 0.02 -11.28
C ASN A 121 4.65 1.21 -12.14
N ALA A 122 3.93 0.96 -13.23
CA ALA A 122 3.48 2.01 -14.13
C ALA A 122 2.56 3.00 -13.42
N CYS A 123 1.65 2.52 -12.59
CA CYS A 123 0.74 3.37 -11.83
C CYS A 123 1.50 4.30 -10.88
N LEU A 124 2.39 3.74 -10.06
CA LEU A 124 3.17 4.52 -9.10
C LEU A 124 4.10 5.52 -9.81
N ASP A 125 4.71 5.10 -10.91
CA ASP A 125 5.60 5.95 -11.70
C ASP A 125 4.85 7.15 -12.29
N LYS A 126 3.65 6.94 -12.81
CA LYS A 126 2.81 8.02 -13.34
C LYS A 126 2.39 8.99 -12.24
N ILE A 127 2.01 8.48 -11.08
CA ILE A 127 1.65 9.33 -9.94
C ILE A 127 2.87 10.18 -9.55
N TYR A 128 4.03 9.57 -9.47
CA TYR A 128 5.27 10.27 -9.12
C TYR A 128 5.57 11.38 -10.11
N HIS A 129 5.57 11.09 -11.41
CA HIS A 129 5.89 12.08 -12.42
C HIS A 129 4.88 13.23 -12.48
N GLU A 130 3.61 12.94 -12.30
CA GLU A 130 2.57 13.97 -12.28
C GLU A 130 2.73 14.93 -11.09
N ASN A 131 3.23 14.43 -9.97
CA ASN A 131 3.38 15.23 -8.75
C ASN A 131 4.82 15.64 -8.46
N GLU A 132 5.75 15.40 -9.38
CA GLU A 132 7.18 15.65 -9.21
C GLU A 132 7.49 17.10 -8.82
N GLY A 133 6.89 18.06 -9.53
CA GLY A 133 7.09 19.48 -9.24
C GLY A 133 6.60 19.87 -7.85
N THR A 134 5.48 19.32 -7.41
CA THR A 134 4.91 19.59 -6.09
C THR A 134 5.79 19.01 -5.00
N ILE A 135 6.32 17.80 -5.20
CA ILE A 135 7.20 17.13 -4.25
C ILE A 135 8.51 17.89 -4.12
N ASP A 136 9.09 18.33 -5.22
CA ASP A 136 10.37 19.03 -5.24
C ASP A 136 10.29 20.41 -4.58
N GLU A 137 9.13 21.06 -4.60
CA GLU A 137 8.92 22.36 -3.97
C GLU A 137 8.78 22.30 -2.46
N GLN A 138 8.56 21.11 -1.91
CA GLN A 138 8.43 20.89 -0.47
C GLN A 138 9.79 20.60 0.17
#